data_b5081cd8d710f0780474922e29f75087
#
_entry.id   b5081cd8d710f0780474922e29f75087
#
_cell.length_a   1.000
_cell.length_b   1.000
_cell.length_c   1.000
_cell.angle_alpha   90.00
_cell.angle_beta   90.00
_cell.angle_gamma   90.00
#
_symmetry.space_group_name_H-M   'P 1'
#
loop_
_entity.id
_entity.type
_entity.pdbx_description
1 polymer ?
#
loop_
_entity_poly.entity_id
_entity_poly.type
_entity_poly.pdbx_seq_one_letter_code
_entity_poly.pdbx_strand_id
1 'polypeptide(L)'
;MPARKNSKKRQVILEALAATTAHPTAQELYQQLKPDYPDLSLGTVYRNLSLFAEEGDAMSVGVFRGQERFDARTNPHAHLHCVQCGRVIDVPLPGEPEAQLCALAQGVTDAQVLGCSITFTGLCKACQQAAKEAASK
;
A
#
# COMPACT_ATOMS: atom_id res chain seq x y z
N MET A 1 5.45 -26.17 -11.07
CA MET A 1 6.15 -25.49 -9.97
C MET A 1 5.97 -26.30 -8.69
N PRO A 2 7.03 -26.54 -8.00
CA PRO A 2 6.87 -27.19 -6.71
C PRO A 2 6.03 -26.33 -5.79
N ALA A 3 5.23 -26.97 -4.96
CA ALA A 3 4.44 -26.28 -3.97
C ALA A 3 5.37 -25.45 -3.08
N ARG A 4 5.00 -24.21 -2.80
CA ARG A 4 5.81 -23.35 -1.95
C ARG A 4 5.75 -23.86 -0.53
N LYS A 5 6.91 -23.91 0.09
CA LYS A 5 6.97 -24.17 1.51
C LYS A 5 6.23 -23.03 2.21
N ASN A 6 5.55 -23.35 3.29
CA ASN A 6 4.82 -22.37 4.09
C ASN A 6 3.58 -21.79 3.37
N SER A 7 2.92 -22.60 2.53
CA SER A 7 1.70 -22.18 1.87
C SER A 7 0.62 -21.70 2.86
N LYS A 8 0.58 -22.29 4.05
CA LYS A 8 -0.36 -21.87 5.10
C LYS A 8 -0.02 -20.47 5.61
N LYS A 9 1.26 -20.18 5.86
CA LYS A 9 1.69 -18.84 6.29
C LYS A 9 1.42 -17.82 5.19
N ARG A 10 1.69 -18.19 3.95
CA ARG A 10 1.39 -17.36 2.79
C ARG A 10 -0.10 -17.02 2.74
N GLN A 11 -0.95 -18.01 2.89
CA GLN A 11 -2.40 -17.83 2.87
C GLN A 11 -2.88 -16.89 3.98
N VAL A 12 -2.38 -17.10 5.20
CA VAL A 12 -2.73 -16.27 6.36
C VAL A 12 -2.36 -14.80 6.11
N ILE A 13 -1.16 -14.56 5.57
CA ILE A 13 -0.68 -13.20 5.31
C ILE A 13 -1.53 -12.54 4.22
N LEU A 14 -1.82 -13.26 3.15
CA LEU A 14 -2.61 -12.73 2.04
C LEU A 14 -4.04 -12.41 2.49
N GLU A 15 -4.65 -13.29 3.28
CA GLU A 15 -5.99 -13.05 3.81
C GLU A 15 -6.03 -11.84 4.74
N ALA A 16 -5.02 -11.68 5.59
CA ALA A 16 -4.94 -10.52 6.47
C ALA A 16 -4.81 -9.22 5.66
N LEU A 17 -4.00 -9.23 4.61
CA LEU A 17 -3.86 -8.08 3.74
C LEU A 17 -5.16 -7.77 3.00
N ALA A 18 -5.86 -8.79 2.52
CA ALA A 18 -7.11 -8.62 1.81
C ALA A 18 -8.24 -8.09 2.70
N ALA A 19 -8.15 -8.34 4.01
CA ALA A 19 -9.18 -7.97 4.97
C ALA A 19 -9.09 -6.51 5.42
N THR A 20 -8.05 -5.79 5.03
CA THR A 20 -7.84 -4.41 5.50
C THR A 20 -7.71 -3.42 4.35
N THR A 21 -8.14 -2.19 4.59
CA THR A 21 -7.92 -1.07 3.68
C THR A 21 -6.88 -0.10 4.23
N ALA A 22 -6.19 -0.48 5.30
CA ALA A 22 -5.23 0.39 5.98
C ALA A 22 -3.89 0.49 5.28
N HIS A 23 -3.65 -0.29 4.22
CA HIS A 23 -2.38 -0.32 3.47
C HIS A 23 -1.21 -0.57 4.42
N PRO A 24 -1.18 -1.75 5.08
CA PRO A 24 -0.23 -1.98 6.17
C PRO A 24 1.21 -2.16 5.68
N THR A 25 2.14 -1.90 6.61
CA THR A 25 3.53 -2.31 6.45
C THR A 25 3.67 -3.78 6.86
N ALA A 26 4.81 -4.38 6.51
CA ALA A 26 5.10 -5.74 6.95
C ALA A 26 5.09 -5.86 8.47
N GLN A 27 5.63 -4.85 9.16
CA GLN A 27 5.67 -4.84 10.62
C GLN A 27 4.28 -4.79 11.24
N GLU A 28 3.40 -3.97 10.67
CA GLU A 28 2.02 -3.88 11.15
C GLU A 28 1.28 -5.21 11.00
N LEU A 29 1.42 -5.87 9.86
CA LEU A 29 0.82 -7.20 9.65
C LEU A 29 1.42 -8.24 10.60
N TYR A 30 2.73 -8.20 10.78
CA TYR A 30 3.41 -9.10 11.69
C TYR A 30 2.88 -8.95 13.12
N GLN A 31 2.76 -7.73 13.61
CA GLN A 31 2.24 -7.47 14.96
C GLN A 31 0.78 -7.92 15.10
N GLN A 32 -0.01 -7.76 14.06
CA GLN A 32 -1.41 -8.20 14.04
C GLN A 32 -1.52 -9.72 14.09
N LEU A 33 -0.67 -10.44 13.37
CA LEU A 33 -0.78 -11.89 13.22
C LEU A 33 -0.02 -12.69 14.29
N LYS A 34 1.00 -12.11 14.89
CA LYS A 34 1.88 -12.82 15.85
C LYS A 34 1.13 -13.47 17.00
N PRO A 35 0.12 -12.84 17.63
CA PRO A 35 -0.59 -13.49 18.74
C PRO A 35 -1.25 -14.82 18.37
N ASP A 36 -1.75 -14.95 17.14
CA ASP A 36 -2.41 -16.17 16.67
C ASP A 36 -1.45 -17.13 15.98
N TYR A 37 -0.28 -16.64 15.55
CA TYR A 37 0.73 -17.43 14.84
C TYR A 37 2.10 -17.19 15.46
N PRO A 38 2.36 -17.77 16.65
CA PRO A 38 3.57 -17.42 17.41
C PRO A 38 4.89 -17.76 16.73
N ASP A 39 4.88 -18.70 15.77
CA ASP A 39 6.07 -19.07 15.02
C ASP A 39 6.30 -18.21 13.76
N LEU A 40 5.43 -17.24 13.51
CA LEU A 40 5.59 -16.31 12.39
C LEU A 40 6.71 -15.32 12.68
N SER A 41 7.57 -15.08 11.70
CA SER A 41 8.64 -14.08 11.82
C SER A 41 8.37 -12.87 10.92
N LEU A 42 8.94 -11.73 11.28
CA LEU A 42 8.83 -10.53 10.46
C LEU A 42 9.42 -10.75 9.07
N GLY A 43 10.57 -11.47 8.99
CA GLY A 43 11.19 -11.79 7.72
C GLY A 43 10.28 -12.60 6.81
N THR A 44 9.52 -13.55 7.38
CA THR A 44 8.56 -14.33 6.60
C THR A 44 7.44 -13.45 6.04
N VAL A 45 6.92 -12.54 6.85
CA VAL A 45 5.87 -11.61 6.40
C VAL A 45 6.41 -10.74 5.26
N TYR A 46 7.58 -10.16 5.43
CA TYR A 46 8.19 -9.29 4.42
C TYR A 46 8.44 -10.03 3.11
N ARG A 47 9.01 -11.24 3.18
CA ARG A 47 9.29 -12.04 1.99
C ARG A 47 8.02 -12.39 1.22
N ASN A 48 6.96 -12.75 1.95
CA ASN A 48 5.68 -13.07 1.31
C ASN A 48 5.06 -11.85 0.66
N LEU A 49 5.08 -10.70 1.31
CA LEU A 49 4.55 -9.47 0.74
C LEU A 49 5.31 -9.09 -0.54
N SER A 50 6.63 -9.22 -0.54
CA SER A 50 7.44 -8.96 -1.73
C SER A 50 7.09 -9.91 -2.87
N LEU A 51 6.88 -11.19 -2.57
CA LEU A 51 6.49 -12.18 -3.57
C LEU A 51 5.09 -11.86 -4.13
N PHE A 52 4.15 -11.47 -3.28
CA PHE A 52 2.81 -11.09 -3.73
C PHE A 52 2.89 -9.93 -4.73
N ALA A 53 3.73 -8.94 -4.44
CA ALA A 53 3.91 -7.78 -5.33
C ALA A 53 4.52 -8.21 -6.67
N GLU A 54 5.50 -9.12 -6.66
CA GLU A 54 6.10 -9.65 -7.88
C GLU A 54 5.12 -10.47 -8.69
N GLU A 55 4.26 -11.23 -8.03
CA GLU A 55 3.35 -12.16 -8.69
C GLU A 55 2.00 -11.53 -9.05
N GLY A 56 1.76 -10.29 -8.64
CA GLY A 56 0.51 -9.61 -8.94
C GLY A 56 -0.65 -9.90 -7.98
N ASP A 57 -0.39 -10.59 -6.87
CA ASP A 57 -1.40 -10.88 -5.84
C ASP A 57 -1.61 -9.70 -4.91
N ALA A 58 -0.68 -8.77 -4.87
CA ALA A 58 -0.77 -7.53 -4.12
C ALA A 58 0.04 -6.47 -4.86
N MET A 59 -0.08 -5.23 -4.42
CA MET A 59 0.74 -4.14 -4.96
C MET A 59 1.41 -3.39 -3.83
N SER A 60 2.59 -2.86 -4.10
CA SER A 60 3.23 -1.88 -3.23
C SER A 60 2.61 -0.53 -3.52
N VAL A 61 2.11 0.16 -2.49
CA VAL A 61 1.56 1.50 -2.67
C VAL A 61 2.61 2.58 -2.48
N GLY A 62 3.84 2.19 -2.20
CA GLY A 62 4.97 3.09 -2.06
C GLY A 62 5.68 2.94 -0.74
N VAL A 63 6.77 3.69 -0.60
CA VAL A 63 7.56 3.72 0.63
C VAL A 63 7.31 5.06 1.31
N PHE A 64 6.84 5.03 2.54
CA PHE A 64 6.51 6.23 3.31
C PHE A 64 7.21 6.15 4.66
N ARG A 65 7.97 7.16 5.00
CA ARG A 65 8.74 7.20 6.25
C ARG A 65 9.67 5.99 6.39
N GLY A 66 10.25 5.56 5.25
CA GLY A 66 11.19 4.43 5.22
C GLY A 66 10.54 3.06 5.26
N GLN A 67 9.21 2.95 5.24
CA GLN A 67 8.51 1.68 5.28
C GLN A 67 7.59 1.53 4.08
N GLU A 68 7.66 0.37 3.45
CA GLU A 68 6.83 0.03 2.31
C GLU A 68 5.44 -0.42 2.79
N ARG A 69 4.39 0.08 2.12
CA ARG A 69 3.01 -0.29 2.40
C ARG A 69 2.46 -1.10 1.24
N PHE A 70 1.49 -1.97 1.54
CA PHE A 70 0.95 -2.93 0.59
C PHE A 70 -0.57 -2.90 0.57
N ASP A 71 -1.14 -3.30 -0.58
CA ASP A 71 -2.58 -3.40 -0.78
C ASP A 71 -2.85 -4.68 -1.57
N ALA A 72 -3.86 -5.44 -1.16
CA ALA A 72 -4.29 -6.63 -1.90
C ALA A 72 -5.09 -6.27 -3.15
N ARG A 73 -5.58 -5.05 -3.26
CA ARG A 73 -6.24 -4.57 -4.48
C ARG A 73 -5.16 -4.19 -5.47
N THR A 74 -5.17 -4.88 -6.60
CA THR A 74 -4.11 -4.71 -7.61
C THR A 74 -4.52 -3.83 -8.79
N ASN A 75 -5.79 -3.46 -8.90
CA ASN A 75 -6.23 -2.52 -9.92
C ASN A 75 -5.67 -1.12 -9.60
N PRO A 76 -5.17 -0.39 -10.62
CA PRO A 76 -4.58 0.92 -10.36
C PRO A 76 -5.57 1.88 -9.71
N HIS A 77 -5.11 2.58 -8.69
CA HIS A 77 -5.90 3.63 -8.04
C HIS A 77 -4.93 4.60 -7.35
N ALA A 78 -5.39 5.81 -7.10
CA ALA A 78 -4.58 6.83 -6.45
C ALA A 78 -4.66 6.69 -4.94
N HIS A 79 -3.66 7.21 -4.26
CA HIS A 79 -3.57 7.19 -2.80
C HIS A 79 -3.24 8.59 -2.28
N LEU A 80 -3.52 8.82 -0.99
CA LEU A 80 -3.09 10.01 -0.30
C LEU A 80 -2.34 9.60 0.95
N HIS A 81 -1.14 10.15 1.12
CA HIS A 81 -0.33 9.94 2.31
C HIS A 81 -0.56 11.09 3.28
N CYS A 82 -1.08 10.78 4.47
CA CYS A 82 -1.23 11.77 5.53
C CYS A 82 0.13 12.07 6.14
N VAL A 83 0.60 13.29 6.02
CA VAL A 83 1.93 13.67 6.51
C VAL A 83 1.98 13.76 8.03
N GLN A 84 0.83 13.81 8.69
CA GLN A 84 0.77 13.91 10.14
C GLN A 84 0.81 12.54 10.82
N CYS A 85 -0.09 11.63 10.44
CA CYS A 85 -0.18 10.32 11.09
C CYS A 85 0.46 9.18 10.30
N GLY A 86 0.86 9.42 9.07
CA GLY A 86 1.50 8.42 8.21
C GLY A 86 0.55 7.48 7.49
N ARG A 87 -0.76 7.60 7.71
CA ARG A 87 -1.75 6.75 7.07
C ARG A 87 -1.77 6.96 5.55
N VAL A 88 -1.99 5.88 4.83
CA VAL A 88 -2.21 5.93 3.37
C VAL A 88 -3.65 5.52 3.11
N ILE A 89 -4.39 6.34 2.38
CA ILE A 89 -5.79 6.09 2.07
C ILE A 89 -6.02 6.13 0.56
N ASP A 90 -7.05 5.43 0.10
CA ASP A 90 -7.42 5.42 -1.31
C ASP A 90 -8.08 6.74 -1.71
N VAL A 91 -7.75 7.22 -2.91
CA VAL A 91 -8.40 8.39 -3.51
C VAL A 91 -9.04 7.91 -4.81
N PRO A 92 -10.37 7.71 -4.81
CA PRO A 92 -11.06 7.16 -5.98
C PRO A 92 -11.30 8.22 -7.05
N LEU A 93 -10.26 8.53 -7.83
CA LEU A 93 -10.37 9.50 -8.92
C LEU A 93 -11.27 8.98 -10.03
N PRO A 94 -12.09 9.83 -10.63
CA PRO A 94 -12.93 9.41 -11.74
C PRO A 94 -12.12 9.23 -13.02
N GLY A 95 -12.63 8.42 -13.95
CA GLY A 95 -12.01 8.21 -15.26
C GLY A 95 -10.76 7.34 -15.15
N GLU A 96 -9.80 7.65 -16.01
CA GLU A 96 -8.54 6.90 -16.08
C GLU A 96 -7.36 7.86 -15.92
N PRO A 97 -7.14 8.39 -14.70
CA PRO A 97 -6.12 9.42 -14.46
C PRO A 97 -4.70 8.95 -14.77
N GLU A 98 -4.39 7.66 -14.53
CA GLU A 98 -3.06 7.13 -14.83
C GLU A 98 -2.79 7.18 -16.33
N ALA A 99 -3.75 6.78 -17.16
CA ALA A 99 -3.60 6.80 -18.61
C ALA A 99 -3.46 8.24 -19.12
N GLN A 100 -4.23 9.17 -18.55
CA GLN A 100 -4.16 10.58 -18.92
C GLN A 100 -2.80 11.18 -18.59
N LEU A 101 -2.27 10.88 -17.41
CA LEU A 101 -0.96 11.38 -17.00
C LEU A 101 0.16 10.77 -17.82
N CYS A 102 0.07 9.47 -18.12
CA CYS A 102 1.06 8.82 -18.97
C CYS A 102 1.10 9.44 -20.37
N ALA A 103 -0.06 9.79 -20.92
CA ALA A 103 -0.13 10.43 -22.22
C ALA A 103 0.50 11.83 -22.18
N LEU A 104 0.24 12.60 -21.12
CA LEU A 104 0.85 13.92 -20.96
C LEU A 104 2.37 13.81 -20.86
N ALA A 105 2.86 12.87 -20.06
CA ALA A 105 4.29 12.65 -19.88
C ALA A 105 4.96 12.25 -21.19
N GLN A 106 4.32 11.35 -21.94
CA GLN A 106 4.88 10.88 -23.22
C GLN A 106 5.00 12.03 -24.23
N GLY A 107 4.13 13.03 -24.12
CA GLY A 107 4.17 14.20 -25.02
C GLY A 107 5.35 15.13 -24.78
N VAL A 108 6.04 15.03 -23.63
CA VAL A 108 7.12 15.94 -23.26
C VAL A 108 8.45 15.24 -23.00
N THR A 109 8.54 13.95 -23.27
CA THR A 109 9.79 13.19 -23.06
C THR A 109 10.07 12.28 -24.25
N ASP A 110 11.35 12.04 -24.53
CA ASP A 110 11.78 11.07 -25.51
C ASP A 110 11.82 9.65 -24.94
N ALA A 111 11.72 9.52 -23.61
CA ALA A 111 11.70 8.23 -22.97
C ALA A 111 10.38 7.51 -23.24
N GLN A 112 10.38 6.20 -23.11
CA GLN A 112 9.16 5.42 -23.21
C GLN A 112 8.49 5.38 -21.83
N VAL A 113 7.27 5.91 -21.73
CA VAL A 113 6.50 5.90 -20.48
C VAL A 113 5.74 4.57 -20.41
N LEU A 114 6.01 3.77 -19.37
CA LEU A 114 5.38 2.47 -19.20
C LEU A 114 4.24 2.49 -18.20
N GLY A 115 4.18 3.48 -17.33
CA GLY A 115 3.13 3.58 -16.33
C GLY A 115 3.39 4.72 -15.37
N CYS A 116 2.48 4.89 -14.42
CA CYS A 116 2.65 5.87 -13.36
C CYS A 116 1.93 5.39 -12.10
N SER A 117 2.29 5.98 -10.98
CA SER A 117 1.54 5.85 -9.74
C SER A 117 1.22 7.24 -9.23
N ILE A 118 0.05 7.41 -8.63
CA ILE A 118 -0.41 8.70 -8.17
C ILE A 118 -0.53 8.66 -6.65
N THR A 119 0.24 9.51 -5.99
CA THR A 119 0.17 9.66 -4.55
C THR A 119 0.11 11.15 -4.21
N PHE A 120 -0.95 11.52 -3.53
CA PHE A 120 -1.10 12.88 -3.02
C PHE A 120 -0.55 12.95 -1.60
N THR A 121 -0.12 14.11 -1.18
CA THR A 121 0.25 14.37 0.20
C THR A 121 -0.76 15.33 0.80
N GLY A 122 -1.12 15.10 2.05
CA GLY A 122 -2.11 15.95 2.70
C GLY A 122 -2.38 15.50 4.13
N LEU A 123 -3.56 15.78 4.60
CA LEU A 123 -4.01 15.40 5.94
C LEU A 123 -5.25 14.53 5.81
N CYS A 124 -5.29 13.42 6.53
CA CYS A 124 -6.51 12.61 6.60
C CYS A 124 -7.58 13.37 7.40
N LYS A 125 -8.82 12.91 7.32
CA LYS A 125 -9.95 13.61 7.96
C LYS A 125 -9.70 13.80 9.45
N ALA A 126 -9.22 12.79 10.16
CA ALA A 126 -8.98 12.88 11.59
C ALA A 126 -7.89 13.90 11.94
N CYS A 127 -6.78 13.93 11.18
CA CYS A 127 -5.70 14.88 11.43
C CYS A 127 -6.11 16.31 11.06
N GLN A 128 -6.89 16.48 10.00
CA GLN A 128 -7.42 17.78 9.62
C GLN A 128 -8.34 18.32 10.72
N GLN A 129 -9.20 17.48 11.27
CA GLN A 129 -10.11 17.83 12.35
C GLN A 129 -9.33 18.23 13.61
N ALA A 130 -8.32 17.44 13.98
CA ALA A 130 -7.47 17.73 15.14
C ALA A 130 -6.75 19.09 15.00
N ALA A 131 -6.26 19.39 13.79
CA ALA A 131 -5.61 20.67 13.51
C ALA A 131 -6.57 21.86 13.68
N LYS A 132 -7.81 21.71 13.23
CA LYS A 132 -8.84 22.74 13.39
C LYS A 132 -9.18 22.97 14.86
N GLU A 133 -9.32 21.89 15.63
CA GLU A 133 -9.61 21.99 17.05
C GLU A 133 -8.47 22.66 17.81
N ALA A 134 -7.21 22.32 17.47
CA ALA A 134 -6.05 22.97 18.07
C ALA A 134 -6.00 24.46 17.72
N ALA A 135 -6.35 24.85 16.48
CA ALA A 135 -6.31 26.22 16.02
C ALA A 135 -7.40 27.08 16.67
N SER A 136 -8.50 26.47 17.11
CA SER A 136 -9.63 27.21 17.68
C SER A 136 -9.51 27.44 19.19
N LYS A 137 -8.44 26.98 19.83
CA LYS A 137 -8.21 27.16 21.25
C LYS A 137 -7.41 28.43 21.54
#